data_5ed51eb33d78c70fdefe2cdd829c6d77
#
_entry.id   5ed51eb33d78c70fdefe2cdd829c6d77
#
_cell.length_a   1.000
_cell.length_b   1.000
_cell.length_c   1.000
_cell.angle_alpha   90.00
_cell.angle_beta   90.00
_cell.angle_gamma   90.00
#
_symmetry.space_group_name_H-M   'P 1'
#
loop_
_entity.id
_entity.type
_entity.pdbx_description
1 polymer ?
#
loop_
_entity_poly.entity_id
_entity_poly.type
_entity_poly.pdbx_seq_one_letter_code
_entity_poly.pdbx_strand_id
1 'polypeptide(L)'
;MQRAMPRGARAIALATSICMGAFYVTRQARQSDEGPLPYRYAPLLLASTSFLPCQAARPFESDGRSMHRHLHLVSKKPLMLGHDCIPFAIYSYYIKEPTLQVERPYTPLTMLSRNDACSLDMLIKRYADGELSRYLHRLRPNAPVYVRGPEVTWQLPSHAKMPDEIVMMVGGTCVAASHQLLSNVLDTRDPATSPKLTVWYAATSLDALQAVPDMVRYMKQYPEQVQLRLWVERMPQHPQQADLCTATGVPVEAQVRRLDTATWLGRLWSRRPVHELVVDGVAVPVHSGRISFEDIQTRLAHSEVRRRLVLVCGPDGFVHALAGPKARDLRSQGPLGGMLRASGYTEAEVFKM
;
A
#
# COMPACT_ATOMS: atom_id res chain seq x y z
N MET A 1 -59.73 -27.12 -9.60
CA MET A 1 -60.48 -26.11 -8.81
C MET A 1 -59.43 -25.29 -8.02
N GLN A 2 -59.04 -24.12 -8.54
CA GLN A 2 -58.22 -23.19 -7.81
C GLN A 2 -59.10 -22.31 -6.91
N ARG A 3 -58.96 -22.44 -5.60
CA ARG A 3 -59.68 -21.59 -4.65
C ARG A 3 -59.10 -20.19 -4.73
N ALA A 4 -59.93 -19.22 -5.14
CA ALA A 4 -59.54 -17.82 -5.13
C ALA A 4 -59.37 -17.32 -3.68
N MET A 5 -58.28 -16.67 -3.37
CA MET A 5 -58.05 -16.05 -2.07
C MET A 5 -59.12 -14.96 -1.76
N PRO A 6 -59.59 -14.89 -0.51
CA PRO A 6 -60.62 -13.89 -0.11
C PRO A 6 -60.02 -12.47 -0.26
N ARG A 7 -60.85 -11.51 -0.64
CA ARG A 7 -60.49 -10.12 -0.92
C ARG A 7 -59.69 -9.44 0.21
N GLY A 8 -59.99 -9.78 1.48
CA GLY A 8 -59.24 -9.26 2.65
C GLY A 8 -57.81 -9.76 2.71
N ALA A 9 -57.54 -11.02 2.36
CA ALA A 9 -56.17 -11.57 2.36
C ALA A 9 -55.30 -10.92 1.27
N ARG A 10 -55.87 -10.52 0.12
CA ARG A 10 -55.16 -9.78 -0.93
C ARG A 10 -54.78 -8.38 -0.51
N ALA A 11 -55.66 -7.69 0.23
CA ALA A 11 -55.36 -6.34 0.74
C ALA A 11 -54.25 -6.35 1.80
N ILE A 12 -54.25 -7.35 2.68
CA ILE A 12 -53.17 -7.54 3.71
C ILE A 12 -51.86 -7.86 3.04
N ALA A 13 -51.84 -8.79 2.05
CA ALA A 13 -50.61 -9.14 1.32
C ALA A 13 -50.05 -7.96 0.51
N LEU A 14 -50.90 -7.11 -0.05
CA LEU A 14 -50.44 -5.92 -0.78
C LEU A 14 -49.89 -4.86 0.18
N ALA A 15 -50.52 -4.63 1.32
CA ALA A 15 -50.07 -3.68 2.33
C ALA A 15 -48.73 -4.12 2.96
N THR A 16 -48.55 -5.39 3.25
CA THR A 16 -47.25 -5.93 3.76
C THR A 16 -46.15 -5.83 2.71
N SER A 17 -46.44 -6.09 1.43
CA SER A 17 -45.45 -5.93 0.36
C SER A 17 -45.02 -4.48 0.17
N ILE A 18 -45.97 -3.52 0.25
CA ILE A 18 -45.67 -2.09 0.14
C ILE A 18 -44.89 -1.62 1.37
N CYS A 19 -45.22 -2.06 2.58
CA CYS A 19 -44.49 -1.72 3.79
C CYS A 19 -43.08 -2.32 3.78
N MET A 20 -42.91 -3.57 3.32
CA MET A 20 -41.57 -4.18 3.18
C MET A 20 -40.76 -3.51 2.08
N GLY A 21 -41.38 -3.13 0.97
CA GLY A 21 -40.71 -2.36 -0.09
C GLY A 21 -40.29 -0.98 0.38
N ALA A 22 -41.18 -0.24 1.07
CA ALA A 22 -40.84 1.06 1.65
C ALA A 22 -39.75 0.95 2.74
N PHE A 23 -39.81 -0.08 3.59
CA PHE A 23 -38.78 -0.33 4.60
C PHE A 23 -37.43 -0.69 3.95
N TYR A 24 -37.44 -1.48 2.88
CA TYR A 24 -36.22 -1.82 2.15
C TYR A 24 -35.62 -0.58 1.45
N VAL A 25 -36.43 0.23 0.79
CA VAL A 25 -36.00 1.48 0.14
C VAL A 25 -35.47 2.49 1.16
N THR A 26 -36.18 2.67 2.29
CA THR A 26 -35.69 3.58 3.35
C THR A 26 -34.44 3.05 4.04
N ARG A 27 -34.30 1.74 4.20
CA ARG A 27 -33.08 1.11 4.72
C ARG A 27 -31.90 1.26 3.75
N GLN A 28 -32.12 1.07 2.45
CA GLN A 28 -31.11 1.32 1.42
C GLN A 28 -30.73 2.81 1.34
N ALA A 29 -31.70 3.73 1.41
CA ALA A 29 -31.44 5.16 1.43
C ALA A 29 -30.66 5.58 2.69
N ARG A 30 -30.98 5.02 3.86
CA ARG A 30 -30.19 5.24 5.09
C ARG A 30 -28.78 4.63 5.00
N GLN A 31 -28.64 3.47 4.38
CA GLN A 31 -27.31 2.85 4.18
C GLN A 31 -26.41 3.64 3.24
N SER A 32 -26.99 4.36 2.26
CA SER A 32 -26.24 5.22 1.34
C SER A 32 -25.74 6.51 2.00
N ASP A 33 -26.28 6.85 3.17
CA ASP A 33 -26.00 8.10 3.87
C ASP A 33 -24.93 7.95 4.97
N GLU A 34 -24.50 6.74 5.29
CA GLU A 34 -23.45 6.47 6.27
C GLU A 34 -22.15 6.06 5.58
N GLY A 35 -21.00 6.53 6.11
CA GLY A 35 -19.67 6.19 5.60
C GLY A 35 -19.36 4.68 5.68
N PRO A 36 -18.23 4.24 5.11
CA PRO A 36 -17.80 2.85 5.18
C PRO A 36 -17.50 2.45 6.63
N LEU A 37 -17.82 1.19 6.96
CA LEU A 37 -17.50 0.55 8.24
C LEU A 37 -16.79 -0.78 7.97
N PRO A 38 -16.07 -1.38 8.93
CA PRO A 38 -15.36 -2.65 8.70
C PRO A 38 -16.24 -3.77 8.15
N TYR A 39 -17.53 -3.79 8.51
CA TYR A 39 -18.50 -4.80 8.12
C TYR A 39 -19.54 -4.30 7.09
N ARG A 40 -19.45 -3.04 6.63
CA ARG A 40 -20.44 -2.44 5.75
C ARG A 40 -19.80 -1.64 4.61
N TYR A 41 -20.21 -1.95 3.39
CA TYR A 41 -19.83 -1.19 2.21
C TYR A 41 -20.60 0.11 2.12
N ALA A 42 -19.88 1.19 1.76
CA ALA A 42 -20.47 2.45 1.33
C ALA A 42 -19.91 2.83 -0.05
N PRO A 43 -20.71 3.46 -0.92
CA PRO A 43 -20.21 4.00 -2.17
C PRO A 43 -19.43 5.29 -1.90
N LEU A 44 -18.17 5.31 -2.32
CA LEU A 44 -17.33 6.50 -2.44
C LEU A 44 -17.33 6.95 -3.89
N LEU A 45 -17.23 8.25 -4.12
CA LEU A 45 -17.15 8.81 -5.45
C LEU A 45 -15.69 8.82 -5.93
N LEU A 46 -15.42 8.31 -7.13
CA LEU A 46 -14.14 8.49 -7.78
C LEU A 46 -14.05 9.94 -8.28
N ALA A 47 -13.45 10.83 -7.50
CA ALA A 47 -13.37 12.25 -7.82
C ALA A 47 -12.38 12.52 -8.94
N SER A 48 -11.20 11.91 -8.87
CA SER A 48 -10.16 12.02 -9.90
C SER A 48 -9.32 10.78 -10.00
N THR A 49 -8.57 10.67 -11.10
CA THR A 49 -7.69 9.53 -11.35
C THR A 49 -6.60 9.90 -12.35
N SER A 50 -5.42 9.31 -12.18
CA SER A 50 -4.30 9.42 -13.10
C SER A 50 -3.65 8.07 -13.35
N PHE A 51 -3.11 7.86 -14.56
CA PHE A 51 -2.29 6.68 -14.88
C PHE A 51 -0.82 7.02 -14.65
N LEU A 52 -0.05 6.07 -14.13
CA LEU A 52 1.32 6.27 -13.66
C LEU A 52 2.28 5.21 -14.21
N PRO A 53 3.49 5.57 -14.63
CA PRO A 53 3.89 6.89 -15.09
C PRO A 53 3.23 7.23 -16.41
N CYS A 54 3.13 8.50 -16.72
CA CYS A 54 2.48 8.96 -17.96
C CYS A 54 3.33 8.79 -19.22
N GLN A 55 4.65 8.63 -19.06
CA GLN A 55 5.59 8.62 -20.20
C GLN A 55 6.21 7.25 -20.40
N ALA A 56 6.42 6.90 -21.67
CA ALA A 56 7.24 5.79 -22.16
C ALA A 56 6.99 4.42 -21.54
N ALA A 57 5.87 4.21 -20.86
CA ALA A 57 5.46 2.87 -20.53
C ALA A 57 5.35 2.10 -21.84
N ARG A 58 6.37 1.27 -22.14
CA ARG A 58 6.17 0.22 -23.13
C ARG A 58 4.87 -0.45 -22.72
N PRO A 59 3.89 -0.52 -23.63
CA PRO A 59 2.60 -1.08 -23.28
C PRO A 59 2.87 -2.43 -22.63
N PHE A 60 2.48 -2.56 -21.37
CA PHE A 60 2.63 -3.82 -20.64
C PHE A 60 1.81 -4.92 -21.31
N GLU A 61 0.80 -4.51 -22.04
CA GLU A 61 -0.04 -5.33 -22.89
C GLU A 61 -0.26 -4.57 -24.21
N SER A 62 -0.65 -5.30 -25.22
CA SER A 62 -0.98 -4.80 -26.56
C SER A 62 -2.00 -3.66 -26.60
N ASP A 63 -2.62 -3.31 -25.48
CA ASP A 63 -3.63 -2.27 -25.34
C ASP A 63 -3.08 -0.89 -24.88
N GLY A 64 -1.77 -0.75 -24.70
CA GLY A 64 -1.11 0.53 -24.39
C GLY A 64 -1.45 1.13 -23.01
N ARG A 65 -2.05 0.37 -22.08
CA ARG A 65 -2.49 0.89 -20.79
C ARG A 65 -1.38 0.85 -19.74
N SER A 66 -1.32 1.89 -18.92
CA SER A 66 -0.40 1.95 -17.77
C SER A 66 -0.67 0.83 -16.77
N MET A 67 0.41 0.31 -16.17
CA MET A 67 0.34 -0.73 -15.14
C MET A 67 -0.20 -0.20 -13.80
N HIS A 68 -0.02 1.08 -13.50
CA HIS A 68 -0.43 1.69 -12.24
C HIS A 68 -1.46 2.78 -12.47
N ARG A 69 -2.35 2.93 -11.52
CA ARG A 69 -3.38 3.97 -11.51
C ARG A 69 -3.56 4.51 -10.11
N HIS A 70 -3.55 5.82 -9.98
CA HIS A 70 -3.96 6.52 -8.78
C HIS A 70 -5.47 6.77 -8.82
N LEU A 71 -6.16 6.50 -7.72
CA LEU A 71 -7.58 6.77 -7.52
C LEU A 71 -7.74 7.70 -6.31
N HIS A 72 -8.37 8.84 -6.51
CA HIS A 72 -8.82 9.73 -5.44
C HIS A 72 -10.31 9.51 -5.21
N LEU A 73 -10.65 8.86 -4.08
CA LEU A 73 -12.01 8.52 -3.70
C LEU A 73 -12.50 9.49 -2.63
N VAL A 74 -13.70 10.04 -2.81
CA VAL A 74 -14.28 10.99 -1.88
C VAL A 74 -15.57 10.43 -1.27
N SER A 75 -15.70 10.58 0.03
CA SER A 75 -16.89 10.25 0.80
C SER A 75 -17.71 11.52 1.09
N LYS A 76 -19.02 11.40 1.14
CA LYS A 76 -19.91 12.49 1.60
C LYS A 76 -19.80 12.76 3.10
N LYS A 77 -19.29 11.80 3.86
CA LYS A 77 -19.11 11.86 5.31
C LYS A 77 -17.67 11.55 5.67
N PRO A 78 -17.18 12.04 6.81
CA PRO A 78 -15.88 11.67 7.30
C PRO A 78 -15.75 10.15 7.31
N LEU A 79 -14.61 9.68 6.83
CA LEU A 79 -14.24 8.28 6.91
C LEU A 79 -13.96 8.02 8.39
N MET A 80 -14.77 7.18 9.02
CA MET A 80 -14.58 6.84 10.43
C MET A 80 -13.27 6.10 10.60
N LEU A 81 -12.25 6.89 10.93
CA LEU A 81 -11.25 6.41 11.86
C LEU A 81 -11.75 6.92 13.19
N GLY A 82 -12.11 6.04 14.09
CA GLY A 82 -12.47 6.44 15.43
C GLY A 82 -11.39 7.35 16.01
N HIS A 83 -11.69 8.06 17.09
CA HIS A 83 -10.76 8.93 17.84
C HIS A 83 -9.45 8.22 18.26
N ASP A 84 -9.30 6.94 17.93
CA ASP A 84 -8.23 6.02 18.28
C ASP A 84 -7.35 5.66 17.07
N CYS A 85 -7.00 6.61 16.21
CA CYS A 85 -5.98 6.36 15.19
C CYS A 85 -4.67 6.00 15.91
N ILE A 86 -4.32 4.71 15.88
CA ILE A 86 -3.12 4.20 16.51
C ILE A 86 -1.94 4.61 15.62
N PRO A 87 -0.99 5.43 16.13
CA PRO A 87 0.11 5.95 15.30
C PRO A 87 0.94 4.85 14.66
N PHE A 88 1.18 3.76 15.39
CA PHE A 88 1.91 2.60 14.90
C PHE A 88 0.96 1.52 14.39
N ALA A 89 0.13 1.87 13.41
CA ALA A 89 -0.75 0.94 12.73
C ALA A 89 -0.80 1.21 11.23
N ILE A 90 -1.11 0.16 10.47
CA ILE A 90 -1.36 0.20 9.04
C ILE A 90 -2.78 -0.30 8.82
N TYR A 91 -3.55 0.47 8.07
CA TYR A 91 -4.95 0.21 7.80
C TYR A 91 -5.17 -0.07 6.34
N SER A 92 -6.12 -0.93 6.04
CA SER A 92 -6.59 -1.21 4.69
C SER A 92 -8.09 -1.01 4.58
N TYR A 93 -8.53 -0.70 3.38
CA TYR A 93 -9.94 -0.69 3.00
C TYR A 93 -10.17 -1.78 1.98
N TYR A 94 -11.28 -2.49 2.10
CA TYR A 94 -11.69 -3.46 1.11
C TYR A 94 -12.52 -2.77 0.03
N ILE A 95 -12.10 -2.92 -1.20
CA ILE A 95 -12.86 -2.48 -2.37
C ILE A 95 -13.51 -3.68 -3.00
N LYS A 96 -14.76 -3.51 -3.44
CA LYS A 96 -15.58 -4.56 -4.02
C LYS A 96 -15.98 -4.24 -5.45
N GLU A 97 -15.83 -5.21 -6.33
CA GLU A 97 -16.45 -5.21 -7.64
C GLU A 97 -17.92 -5.67 -7.49
N PRO A 98 -18.90 -4.85 -7.88
CA PRO A 98 -20.29 -5.09 -7.50
C PRO A 98 -20.96 -6.27 -8.24
N THR A 99 -20.51 -6.62 -9.46
CA THR A 99 -21.11 -7.68 -10.27
C THR A 99 -20.65 -9.07 -9.84
N LEU A 100 -19.32 -9.25 -9.77
CA LEU A 100 -18.71 -10.53 -9.41
C LEU A 100 -18.60 -10.74 -7.91
N GLN A 101 -18.88 -9.70 -7.12
CA GLN A 101 -18.78 -9.70 -5.65
C GLN A 101 -17.35 -9.99 -5.15
N VAL A 102 -16.34 -9.75 -5.98
CA VAL A 102 -14.93 -9.91 -5.63
C VAL A 102 -14.46 -8.71 -4.82
N GLU A 103 -13.88 -8.94 -3.66
CA GLU A 103 -13.28 -7.90 -2.83
C GLU A 103 -11.79 -8.13 -2.61
N ARG A 104 -11.02 -7.04 -2.45
CA ARG A 104 -9.60 -7.10 -2.08
C ARG A 104 -9.25 -5.93 -1.18
N PRO A 105 -8.31 -6.12 -0.23
CA PRO A 105 -7.78 -5.03 0.58
C PRO A 105 -6.84 -4.15 -0.23
N TYR A 106 -6.96 -2.86 -0.01
CA TYR A 106 -6.05 -1.84 -0.51
C TYR A 106 -5.66 -0.91 0.62
N THR A 107 -4.38 -0.65 0.76
CA THR A 107 -3.83 0.31 1.72
C THR A 107 -3.84 1.70 1.09
N PRO A 108 -4.54 2.69 1.66
CA PRO A 108 -4.46 4.05 1.17
C PRO A 108 -3.08 4.65 1.40
N LEU A 109 -2.66 5.51 0.48
CA LEU A 109 -1.38 6.22 0.56
C LEU A 109 -1.38 7.23 1.72
N THR A 110 -2.47 7.96 1.84
CA THR A 110 -2.66 8.94 2.91
C THR A 110 -3.54 8.37 3.99
N MET A 111 -3.14 8.57 5.22
CA MET A 111 -4.01 8.33 6.37
C MET A 111 -4.59 9.64 6.86
N LEU A 112 -5.58 9.52 7.35
CA LEU A 112 -6.62 10.12 8.09
C LEU A 112 -6.11 10.67 9.43
N SER A 113 -4.99 11.37 9.44
CA SER A 113 -4.55 12.11 10.64
C SER A 113 -5.47 13.27 11.01
N ARG A 114 -6.56 13.49 10.22
CA ARG A 114 -7.52 14.56 10.46
C ARG A 114 -8.91 13.98 10.64
N ASN A 115 -9.56 14.35 11.72
CA ASN A 115 -10.91 13.91 12.10
C ASN A 115 -12.01 14.21 11.06
N ASP A 116 -11.70 15.00 10.05
CA ASP A 116 -12.58 15.44 8.96
C ASP A 116 -12.22 14.90 7.58
N ALA A 117 -11.28 13.96 7.51
CA ALA A 117 -10.88 13.39 6.23
C ALA A 117 -12.04 12.67 5.54
N CYS A 118 -12.40 13.16 4.37
CA CYS A 118 -13.47 12.62 3.53
C CYS A 118 -12.92 11.95 2.26
N SER A 119 -11.63 11.66 2.16
CA SER A 119 -11.04 11.11 0.95
C SER A 119 -10.01 10.01 1.22
N LEU A 120 -9.84 9.13 0.24
CA LEU A 120 -8.83 8.08 0.19
C LEU A 120 -8.04 8.18 -1.11
N ASP A 121 -6.73 8.17 -1.02
CA ASP A 121 -5.82 8.06 -2.16
C ASP A 121 -5.28 6.65 -2.25
N MET A 122 -5.57 5.98 -3.37
CA MET A 122 -5.26 4.57 -3.59
C MET A 122 -4.34 4.40 -4.80
N LEU A 123 -3.29 3.60 -4.63
CA LEU A 123 -2.42 3.19 -5.72
C LEU A 123 -2.79 1.77 -6.15
N ILE A 124 -3.28 1.64 -7.38
CA ILE A 124 -3.78 0.38 -7.91
C ILE A 124 -2.86 -0.13 -9.01
N LYS A 125 -2.30 -1.32 -8.83
CA LYS A 125 -1.60 -2.03 -9.91
C LYS A 125 -2.59 -2.89 -10.68
N ARG A 126 -2.52 -2.83 -12.01
CA ARG A 126 -3.30 -3.70 -12.89
C ARG A 126 -2.62 -5.06 -13.01
N TYR A 127 -3.38 -6.10 -12.79
CA TYR A 127 -2.98 -7.48 -13.04
C TYR A 127 -3.76 -8.03 -14.23
N ALA A 128 -3.09 -8.78 -15.11
CA ALA A 128 -3.72 -9.36 -16.30
C ALA A 128 -4.95 -10.21 -15.96
N ASP A 129 -4.81 -11.06 -14.95
CA ASP A 129 -5.86 -11.99 -14.48
C ASP A 129 -6.65 -11.44 -13.27
N GLY A 130 -6.41 -10.19 -12.89
CA GLY A 130 -7.04 -9.58 -11.71
C GLY A 130 -8.36 -8.89 -12.02
N GLU A 131 -9.49 -9.52 -11.80
CA GLU A 131 -10.82 -8.96 -12.11
C GLU A 131 -11.05 -7.59 -11.46
N LEU A 132 -10.82 -7.46 -10.15
CA LEU A 132 -11.02 -6.20 -9.44
C LEU A 132 -10.06 -5.11 -9.92
N SER A 133 -8.78 -5.42 -10.13
CA SER A 133 -7.82 -4.43 -10.60
C SER A 133 -8.14 -3.94 -12.02
N ARG A 134 -8.60 -4.83 -12.90
CA ARG A 134 -9.07 -4.48 -14.24
C ARG A 134 -10.33 -3.62 -14.19
N TYR A 135 -11.28 -3.96 -13.31
CA TYR A 135 -12.48 -3.16 -13.07
C TYR A 135 -12.08 -1.73 -12.64
N LEU A 136 -11.24 -1.60 -11.61
CA LEU A 136 -10.78 -0.31 -11.10
C LEU A 136 -10.04 0.52 -12.16
N HIS A 137 -9.32 -0.11 -13.07
CA HIS A 137 -8.64 0.57 -14.19
C HIS A 137 -9.59 1.06 -15.30
N ARG A 138 -10.84 0.60 -15.35
CA ARG A 138 -11.85 1.04 -16.33
C ARG A 138 -12.77 2.12 -15.82
N LEU A 139 -12.78 2.38 -14.52
CA LEU A 139 -13.67 3.37 -13.91
C LEU A 139 -13.41 4.76 -14.49
N ARG A 140 -14.46 5.50 -14.66
CA ARG A 140 -14.42 6.93 -15.05
C ARG A 140 -14.62 7.81 -13.82
N PRO A 141 -14.16 9.06 -13.82
CA PRO A 141 -14.55 10.03 -12.79
C PRO A 141 -16.07 10.04 -12.59
N ASN A 142 -16.49 10.28 -11.36
CA ASN A 142 -17.88 10.22 -10.88
C ASN A 142 -18.49 8.80 -10.79
N ALA A 143 -17.71 7.74 -11.04
CA ALA A 143 -18.19 6.38 -10.79
C ALA A 143 -18.23 6.07 -9.29
N PRO A 144 -19.25 5.33 -8.79
CA PRO A 144 -19.27 4.84 -7.42
C PRO A 144 -18.28 3.68 -7.25
N VAL A 145 -17.53 3.72 -6.16
CA VAL A 145 -16.62 2.65 -5.73
C VAL A 145 -17.09 2.15 -4.37
N TYR A 146 -17.38 0.87 -4.26
CA TYR A 146 -17.88 0.29 -3.01
C TYR A 146 -16.73 -0.08 -2.10
N VAL A 147 -16.68 0.58 -0.93
CA VAL A 147 -15.58 0.48 0.03
C VAL A 147 -16.12 0.12 1.41
N ARG A 148 -15.44 -0.78 2.12
CA ARG A 148 -15.63 -1.03 3.54
C ARG A 148 -14.30 -0.92 4.29
N GLY A 149 -14.31 -0.63 5.56
CA GLY A 149 -13.13 -0.41 6.38
C GLY A 149 -13.30 0.83 7.27
N PRO A 150 -12.24 1.26 7.93
CA PRO A 150 -10.90 0.67 7.89
C PRO A 150 -10.79 -0.66 8.64
N GLU A 151 -9.90 -1.54 8.17
CA GLU A 151 -9.46 -2.72 8.92
C GLU A 151 -7.97 -2.59 9.26
N VAL A 152 -7.60 -2.96 10.48
CA VAL A 152 -6.20 -2.94 10.92
C VAL A 152 -5.46 -4.10 10.24
N THR A 153 -4.53 -3.77 9.35
CA THR A 153 -3.66 -4.75 8.70
C THR A 153 -2.50 -5.13 9.61
N TRP A 154 -1.95 -4.15 10.30
CA TRP A 154 -0.90 -4.31 11.29
C TRP A 154 -0.99 -3.21 12.33
N GLN A 155 -0.65 -3.53 13.57
CA GLN A 155 -0.43 -2.55 14.63
C GLN A 155 0.64 -3.04 15.60
N LEU A 156 1.40 -2.10 16.16
CA LEU A 156 2.31 -2.42 17.26
C LEU A 156 1.46 -2.77 18.49
N PRO A 157 1.65 -3.97 19.10
CA PRO A 157 0.90 -4.34 20.29
C PRO A 157 1.10 -3.32 21.43
N SER A 158 0.04 -2.95 22.13
CA SER A 158 0.06 -1.93 23.20
C SER A 158 1.01 -2.25 24.36
N HIS A 159 1.25 -3.55 24.60
CA HIS A 159 2.19 -4.04 25.60
C HIS A 159 3.63 -4.21 25.09
N ALA A 160 3.85 -4.08 23.80
CA ALA A 160 5.19 -4.19 23.22
C ALA A 160 6.03 -2.96 23.59
N LYS A 161 7.28 -3.20 23.89
CA LYS A 161 8.25 -2.10 24.01
C LYS A 161 8.46 -1.48 22.64
N MET A 162 8.49 -0.13 22.60
CA MET A 162 8.77 0.58 21.35
C MET A 162 10.08 0.08 20.74
N PRO A 163 10.09 -0.34 19.45
CA PRO A 163 11.33 -0.69 18.77
C PRO A 163 12.22 0.54 18.62
N ASP A 164 13.51 0.32 18.51
CA ASP A 164 14.47 1.39 18.21
C ASP A 164 14.46 1.70 16.70
N GLU A 165 14.14 0.66 15.89
CA GLU A 165 14.00 0.78 14.44
C GLU A 165 12.85 -0.10 13.91
N ILE A 166 12.08 0.43 12.96
CA ILE A 166 11.14 -0.33 12.14
C ILE A 166 11.68 -0.35 10.71
N VAL A 167 11.95 -1.55 10.20
CA VAL A 167 12.36 -1.77 8.82
C VAL A 167 11.16 -2.28 8.02
N MET A 168 10.77 -1.54 6.99
CA MET A 168 9.72 -1.96 6.06
C MET A 168 10.33 -2.46 4.77
N MET A 169 10.22 -3.75 4.50
CA MET A 169 10.58 -4.35 3.22
C MET A 169 9.34 -4.44 2.35
N VAL A 170 9.24 -3.58 1.35
CA VAL A 170 8.03 -3.46 0.53
C VAL A 170 8.29 -3.73 -0.95
N GLY A 171 7.35 -4.42 -1.60
CA GLY A 171 7.41 -4.76 -3.02
C GLY A 171 6.26 -4.13 -3.82
N GLY A 172 6.57 -3.38 -4.88
CA GLY A 172 5.56 -2.80 -5.76
C GLY A 172 4.62 -1.83 -5.05
N THR A 173 3.30 -1.97 -5.25
CA THR A 173 2.28 -1.08 -4.65
C THR A 173 2.14 -1.18 -3.13
N CYS A 174 2.78 -2.16 -2.50
CA CYS A 174 2.85 -2.22 -1.04
C CYS A 174 3.68 -1.07 -0.42
N VAL A 175 4.34 -0.25 -1.25
CA VAL A 175 4.91 1.04 -0.84
C VAL A 175 3.88 1.94 -0.15
N ALA A 176 2.59 1.80 -0.46
CA ALA A 176 1.51 2.51 0.21
C ALA A 176 1.50 2.27 1.73
N ALA A 177 1.83 1.06 2.19
CA ALA A 177 1.91 0.74 3.61
C ALA A 177 3.06 1.49 4.31
N SER A 178 4.22 1.62 3.63
CA SER A 178 5.33 2.41 4.19
C SER A 178 5.04 3.90 4.19
N HIS A 179 4.42 4.42 3.13
CA HIS A 179 4.01 5.82 3.09
C HIS A 179 3.01 6.13 4.22
N GLN A 180 2.01 5.26 4.42
CA GLN A 180 1.03 5.39 5.49
C GLN A 180 1.69 5.37 6.88
N LEU A 181 2.64 4.46 7.14
CA LEU A 181 3.33 4.39 8.43
C LEU A 181 4.20 5.62 8.66
N LEU A 182 4.94 6.10 7.64
CA LEU A 182 5.73 7.32 7.72
C LEU A 182 4.85 8.52 8.12
N SER A 183 3.73 8.72 7.42
CA SER A 183 2.82 9.82 7.72
C SER A 183 2.18 9.70 9.12
N ASN A 184 1.72 8.49 9.48
CA ASN A 184 1.10 8.27 10.79
C ASN A 184 2.05 8.54 11.95
N VAL A 185 3.33 8.19 11.81
CA VAL A 185 4.32 8.37 12.87
C VAL A 185 4.86 9.79 12.88
N LEU A 186 5.29 10.30 11.75
CA LEU A 186 6.06 11.55 11.67
C LEU A 186 5.18 12.81 11.65
N ASP A 187 3.95 12.71 11.12
CA ASP A 187 3.02 13.84 11.09
C ASP A 187 2.23 14.00 12.41
N THR A 188 2.23 12.98 13.28
CA THR A 188 1.40 12.98 14.50
C THR A 188 2.19 12.90 15.80
N ARG A 189 3.47 12.60 15.76
CA ARG A 189 4.31 12.41 16.96
C ARG A 189 5.57 13.24 16.92
N ASP A 190 6.15 13.43 18.10
CA ASP A 190 7.49 14.01 18.21
C ASP A 190 8.52 13.04 17.59
N PRO A 191 9.25 13.46 16.54
CA PRO A 191 10.29 12.65 15.93
C PRO A 191 11.35 12.15 16.92
N ALA A 192 11.71 12.95 17.91
CA ALA A 192 12.74 12.59 18.91
C ALA A 192 12.38 11.35 19.74
N THR A 193 11.08 11.04 19.87
CA THR A 193 10.57 9.86 20.62
C THR A 193 10.13 8.74 19.70
N SER A 194 10.23 8.92 18.40
CA SER A 194 9.81 7.93 17.39
C SER A 194 10.98 7.03 16.99
N PRO A 195 10.70 5.75 16.65
CA PRO A 195 11.71 4.84 16.14
C PRO A 195 12.29 5.33 14.82
N LYS A 196 13.49 4.89 14.49
CA LYS A 196 14.02 5.03 13.13
C LYS A 196 13.15 4.23 12.16
N LEU A 197 12.78 4.85 11.04
CA LEU A 197 11.98 4.24 9.98
C LEU A 197 12.84 4.01 8.75
N THR A 198 13.11 2.76 8.45
CA THR A 198 13.95 2.36 7.30
C THR A 198 13.07 1.65 6.28
N VAL A 199 13.00 2.17 5.06
CA VAL A 199 12.21 1.58 3.96
C VAL A 199 13.15 0.93 2.94
N TRP A 200 12.97 -0.36 2.71
CA TRP A 200 13.57 -1.13 1.64
C TRP A 200 12.51 -1.38 0.57
N TYR A 201 12.57 -0.62 -0.50
CA TYR A 201 11.56 -0.67 -1.54
C TYR A 201 12.07 -1.37 -2.79
N ALA A 202 11.43 -2.48 -3.16
CA ALA A 202 11.74 -3.26 -4.34
C ALA A 202 10.70 -3.08 -5.45
N ALA A 203 11.16 -2.82 -6.66
CA ALA A 203 10.35 -2.70 -7.86
C ALA A 203 10.96 -3.47 -9.03
N THR A 204 10.13 -3.78 -10.04
CA THR A 204 10.58 -4.50 -11.24
C THR A 204 11.41 -3.64 -12.20
N SER A 205 11.15 -2.33 -12.22
CA SER A 205 11.83 -1.33 -13.06
C SER A 205 11.82 0.03 -12.38
N LEU A 206 12.60 0.99 -12.88
CA LEU A 206 12.57 2.37 -12.38
C LEU A 206 11.18 2.98 -12.48
N ASP A 207 10.48 2.78 -13.61
CA ASP A 207 9.13 3.30 -13.84
C ASP A 207 8.07 2.68 -12.92
N ALA A 208 8.38 1.55 -12.28
CA ALA A 208 7.50 0.90 -11.31
C ALA A 208 7.69 1.43 -9.89
N LEU A 209 8.65 2.31 -9.65
CA LEU A 209 8.84 3.01 -8.38
C LEU A 209 7.78 4.11 -8.24
N GLN A 210 6.90 3.96 -7.26
CA GLN A 210 5.81 4.89 -6.98
C GLN A 210 6.00 5.56 -5.63
N ALA A 211 5.50 6.79 -5.45
CA ALA A 211 5.55 7.54 -4.19
C ALA A 211 6.97 7.76 -3.61
N VAL A 212 8.03 7.55 -4.40
CA VAL A 212 9.41 7.82 -3.98
C VAL A 212 9.63 9.30 -3.65
N PRO A 213 9.12 10.27 -4.46
CA PRO A 213 9.28 11.69 -4.13
C PRO A 213 8.71 12.06 -2.75
N ASP A 214 7.59 11.44 -2.36
CA ASP A 214 6.98 11.68 -1.04
C ASP A 214 7.83 11.12 0.09
N MET A 215 8.40 9.93 -0.08
CA MET A 215 9.33 9.37 0.91
C MET A 215 10.64 10.17 1.02
N VAL A 216 11.12 10.70 -0.11
CA VAL A 216 12.28 11.60 -0.13
C VAL A 216 11.99 12.89 0.63
N ARG A 217 10.78 13.43 0.56
CA ARG A 217 10.36 14.58 1.38
C ARG A 217 10.49 14.27 2.87
N TYR A 218 10.07 13.09 3.34
CA TYR A 218 10.28 12.68 4.73
C TYR A 218 11.76 12.51 5.07
N MET A 219 12.59 11.95 4.19
CA MET A 219 14.05 11.87 4.40
C MET A 219 14.67 13.26 4.55
N LYS A 220 14.23 14.23 3.75
CA LYS A 220 14.72 15.61 3.80
C LYS A 220 14.31 16.31 5.09
N GLN A 221 13.10 16.07 5.55
CA GLN A 221 12.55 16.65 6.76
C GLN A 221 13.08 15.99 8.04
N TYR A 222 13.34 14.67 7.99
CA TYR A 222 13.76 13.86 9.14
C TYR A 222 14.96 12.97 8.79
N PRO A 223 16.14 13.58 8.50
CA PRO A 223 17.29 12.84 7.94
C PRO A 223 17.86 11.77 8.88
N GLU A 224 17.73 11.96 10.20
CA GLU A 224 18.21 11.01 11.20
C GLU A 224 17.22 9.85 11.45
N GLN A 225 15.93 10.07 11.16
CA GLN A 225 14.87 9.09 11.44
C GLN A 225 14.43 8.29 10.23
N VAL A 226 14.56 8.84 9.02
CA VAL A 226 14.05 8.19 7.82
C VAL A 226 15.18 7.79 6.89
N GLN A 227 15.21 6.51 6.53
CA GLN A 227 16.10 5.99 5.50
C GLN A 227 15.32 5.26 4.42
N LEU A 228 15.70 5.49 3.17
CA LEU A 228 15.13 4.82 2.00
C LEU A 228 16.25 4.14 1.20
N ARG A 229 16.02 2.91 0.80
CA ARG A 229 16.88 2.14 -0.13
C ARG A 229 16.01 1.49 -1.18
N LEU A 230 16.46 1.54 -2.42
CA LEU A 230 15.70 1.05 -3.56
C LEU A 230 16.38 -0.17 -4.17
N TRP A 231 15.59 -1.16 -4.57
CA TRP A 231 16.01 -2.30 -5.37
C TRP A 231 15.22 -2.34 -6.66
N VAL A 232 15.91 -2.37 -7.79
CA VAL A 232 15.30 -2.41 -9.13
C VAL A 232 15.75 -3.67 -9.84
N GLU A 233 14.81 -4.60 -10.08
CA GLU A 233 15.12 -5.92 -10.64
C GLU A 233 15.72 -5.80 -12.05
N ARG A 234 15.11 -4.97 -12.90
CA ARG A 234 15.53 -4.70 -14.27
C ARG A 234 16.03 -3.26 -14.40
N MET A 235 17.29 -3.06 -14.05
CA MET A 235 17.93 -1.76 -14.19
C MET A 235 18.34 -1.56 -15.64
N PRO A 236 18.03 -0.40 -16.28
CA PRO A 236 18.55 -0.07 -17.61
C PRO A 236 20.08 -0.08 -17.64
N GLN A 237 20.68 -0.34 -18.81
CA GLN A 237 22.15 -0.38 -18.92
C GLN A 237 22.79 1.00 -18.70
N HIS A 238 22.14 2.07 -19.18
CA HIS A 238 22.60 3.46 -19.07
C HIS A 238 21.45 4.36 -18.60
N PRO A 239 21.00 4.21 -17.34
CA PRO A 239 19.95 5.06 -16.83
C PRO A 239 20.49 6.47 -16.55
N GLN A 240 19.90 7.48 -17.17
CA GLN A 240 20.26 8.89 -16.93
C GLN A 240 19.14 9.62 -16.17
N GLN A 241 17.90 9.25 -16.43
CA GLN A 241 16.72 9.85 -15.86
C GLN A 241 15.69 8.78 -15.51
N ALA A 242 14.83 9.07 -14.54
CA ALA A 242 13.68 8.28 -14.19
C ALA A 242 12.47 9.20 -14.01
N ASP A 243 11.36 8.85 -14.65
CA ASP A 243 10.09 9.53 -14.47
C ASP A 243 9.38 8.89 -13.26
N LEU A 244 9.39 9.59 -12.15
CA LEU A 244 8.74 9.15 -10.92
C LEU A 244 7.39 9.85 -10.76
N CYS A 245 6.58 9.32 -9.85
CA CYS A 245 5.31 9.94 -9.47
C CYS A 245 5.20 10.05 -7.96
N THR A 246 4.66 11.19 -7.50
CA THR A 246 4.23 11.35 -6.11
C THR A 246 3.07 10.41 -5.78
N ALA A 247 2.75 10.29 -4.51
CA ALA A 247 1.59 9.55 -4.03
C ALA A 247 0.26 10.01 -4.66
N THR A 248 0.18 11.29 -5.02
CA THR A 248 -0.99 11.89 -5.69
C THR A 248 -0.92 11.83 -7.22
N GLY A 249 0.13 11.23 -7.78
CA GLY A 249 0.28 11.06 -9.23
C GLY A 249 0.89 12.25 -9.97
N VAL A 250 1.52 13.18 -9.27
CA VAL A 250 2.26 14.27 -9.93
C VAL A 250 3.61 13.73 -10.42
N PRO A 251 3.93 13.88 -11.72
CA PRO A 251 5.22 13.46 -12.26
C PRO A 251 6.37 14.27 -11.66
N VAL A 252 7.47 13.58 -11.36
CA VAL A 252 8.71 14.19 -10.85
C VAL A 252 9.88 13.57 -11.59
N GLU A 253 10.67 14.40 -12.25
CA GLU A 253 11.91 13.96 -12.87
C GLU A 253 12.98 13.67 -11.82
N ALA A 254 13.67 12.56 -11.99
CA ALA A 254 14.78 12.17 -11.15
C ALA A 254 16.01 11.85 -12.00
N GLN A 255 17.19 12.24 -11.53
CA GLN A 255 18.44 11.86 -12.15
C GLN A 255 18.93 10.55 -11.61
N VAL A 256 19.42 9.67 -12.47
CA VAL A 256 20.08 8.43 -12.07
C VAL A 256 21.58 8.59 -12.29
N ARG A 257 22.34 8.50 -11.22
CA ARG A 257 23.80 8.59 -11.25
C ARG A 257 24.39 7.23 -10.89
N ARG A 258 25.42 6.83 -11.62
CA ARG A 258 26.21 5.67 -11.24
C ARG A 258 27.25 6.11 -10.21
N LEU A 259 27.29 5.46 -9.08
CA LEU A 259 28.36 5.62 -8.12
C LEU A 259 29.58 4.82 -8.60
N ASP A 260 30.62 5.54 -9.02
CA ASP A 260 31.92 4.93 -9.23
C ASP A 260 32.54 4.59 -7.86
N THR A 261 32.10 3.48 -7.28
CA THR A 261 32.70 2.92 -6.05
C THR A 261 34.10 2.33 -6.31
N ALA A 262 34.85 2.96 -7.18
CA ALA A 262 36.03 2.32 -7.72
C ALA A 262 37.35 2.87 -7.18
N THR A 263 37.72 2.39 -6.03
CA THR A 263 39.08 1.84 -5.97
C THR A 263 39.06 0.51 -6.75
N TRP A 264 40.09 0.22 -7.56
CA TRP A 264 40.16 -1.01 -8.35
C TRP A 264 39.97 -2.29 -7.50
N LEU A 265 40.32 -2.29 -6.23
CA LEU A 265 40.04 -3.31 -5.21
C LEU A 265 38.53 -3.42 -4.90
N GLY A 266 37.75 -2.33 -4.85
CA GLY A 266 36.31 -2.36 -4.65
C GLY A 266 35.57 -3.04 -5.80
N ARG A 267 36.09 -2.98 -7.05
CA ARG A 267 35.51 -3.68 -8.21
C ARG A 267 35.64 -5.20 -8.13
N LEU A 268 36.65 -5.70 -7.46
CA LEU A 268 36.86 -7.16 -7.24
C LEU A 268 35.89 -7.74 -6.20
N TRP A 269 35.41 -6.91 -5.25
CA TRP A 269 34.60 -7.35 -4.12
C TRP A 269 33.13 -6.92 -4.24
N SER A 270 32.84 -5.82 -4.97
CA SER A 270 31.47 -5.35 -5.20
C SER A 270 30.92 -5.84 -6.53
N ARG A 271 30.21 -6.96 -6.51
CA ARG A 271 29.60 -7.56 -7.71
C ARG A 271 28.42 -6.79 -8.30
N ARG A 272 27.90 -5.77 -7.63
CA ARG A 272 26.72 -5.03 -8.06
C ARG A 272 27.00 -3.53 -8.11
N PRO A 273 26.84 -2.89 -9.28
CA PRO A 273 26.92 -1.45 -9.36
C PRO A 273 25.83 -0.83 -8.48
N VAL A 274 26.22 0.08 -7.62
CA VAL A 274 25.28 0.92 -6.87
C VAL A 274 25.03 2.16 -7.70
N HIS A 275 23.75 2.48 -7.90
CA HIS A 275 23.31 3.72 -8.51
C HIS A 275 22.71 4.61 -7.42
N GLU A 276 22.63 5.90 -7.69
CA GLU A 276 21.86 6.85 -6.91
C GLU A 276 20.74 7.44 -7.75
N LEU A 277 19.57 7.51 -7.16
CA LEU A 277 18.44 8.25 -7.67
C LEU A 277 18.41 9.59 -6.95
N VAL A 278 18.63 10.68 -7.67
CA VAL A 278 18.60 12.04 -7.11
C VAL A 278 17.23 12.63 -7.37
N VAL A 279 16.48 12.85 -6.30
CA VAL A 279 15.13 13.43 -6.30
C VAL A 279 15.15 14.65 -5.40
N ASP A 280 14.78 15.80 -5.92
CA ASP A 280 14.74 17.07 -5.16
C ASP A 280 16.04 17.36 -4.37
N GLY A 281 17.18 17.04 -5.01
CA GLY A 281 18.52 17.22 -4.42
C GLY A 281 18.95 16.17 -3.40
N VAL A 282 18.11 15.21 -3.07
CA VAL A 282 18.42 14.12 -2.15
C VAL A 282 18.82 12.87 -2.94
N ALA A 283 19.97 12.29 -2.60
CA ALA A 283 20.46 11.06 -3.20
C ALA A 283 19.92 9.82 -2.45
N VAL A 284 19.26 8.93 -3.17
CA VAL A 284 18.72 7.66 -2.65
C VAL A 284 19.50 6.51 -3.29
N PRO A 285 20.12 5.61 -2.51
CA PRO A 285 20.83 4.48 -3.08
C PRO A 285 19.89 3.51 -3.79
N VAL A 286 20.29 3.10 -5.02
CA VAL A 286 19.55 2.14 -5.84
C VAL A 286 20.44 0.92 -6.13
N HIS A 287 19.95 -0.24 -5.77
CA HIS A 287 20.59 -1.53 -5.99
C HIS A 287 19.97 -2.23 -7.20
N SER A 288 20.81 -2.80 -8.07
CA SER A 288 20.35 -3.62 -9.19
C SER A 288 20.00 -5.03 -8.73
N GLY A 289 18.87 -5.55 -9.17
CA GLY A 289 18.38 -6.89 -8.84
C GLY A 289 17.42 -6.90 -7.66
N ARG A 290 17.23 -8.08 -7.07
CA ARG A 290 16.37 -8.31 -5.91
C ARG A 290 17.16 -8.16 -4.61
N ILE A 291 16.46 -7.87 -3.51
CA ILE A 291 17.02 -7.93 -2.17
C ILE A 291 17.63 -9.32 -1.98
N SER A 292 18.89 -9.38 -1.55
CA SER A 292 19.64 -10.62 -1.36
C SER A 292 19.89 -10.90 0.12
N PHE A 293 20.29 -12.13 0.41
CA PHE A 293 20.72 -12.52 1.75
C PHE A 293 21.89 -11.68 2.25
N GLU A 294 22.86 -11.38 1.37
CA GLU A 294 24.02 -10.52 1.67
C GLU A 294 23.58 -9.08 2.03
N ASP A 295 22.55 -8.53 1.33
CA ASP A 295 22.02 -7.21 1.69
C ASP A 295 21.47 -7.21 3.12
N ILE A 296 20.76 -8.27 3.53
CA ILE A 296 20.23 -8.41 4.87
C ILE A 296 21.38 -8.54 5.88
N GLN A 297 22.32 -9.41 5.65
CA GLN A 297 23.46 -9.63 6.57
C GLN A 297 24.32 -8.38 6.72
N THR A 298 24.67 -7.70 5.63
CA THR A 298 25.57 -6.55 5.70
C THR A 298 24.92 -5.27 6.22
N ARG A 299 23.62 -5.09 5.98
CA ARG A 299 22.95 -3.82 6.26
C ARG A 299 22.07 -3.84 7.51
N LEU A 300 21.60 -5.01 7.91
CA LEU A 300 20.78 -5.15 9.12
C LEU A 300 21.53 -5.80 10.28
N ALA A 301 22.51 -6.70 10.02
CA ALA A 301 23.24 -7.38 11.08
C ALA A 301 24.23 -6.47 11.82
N HIS A 302 24.77 -5.46 11.15
CA HIS A 302 25.81 -4.59 11.71
C HIS A 302 25.28 -3.30 12.34
N SER A 303 23.97 -3.17 12.57
CA SER A 303 23.45 -1.98 13.24
C SER A 303 23.51 -2.17 14.76
N GLU A 304 23.89 -1.10 15.46
CA GLU A 304 23.86 -1.00 16.93
C GLU A 304 22.46 -1.05 17.53
N VAL A 305 21.44 -1.26 16.69
CA VAL A 305 20.03 -1.29 17.05
C VAL A 305 19.71 -2.55 17.83
N ARG A 306 19.28 -2.39 19.09
CA ARG A 306 18.97 -3.51 20.00
C ARG A 306 17.61 -4.15 19.73
N ARG A 307 16.62 -3.34 19.34
CA ARG A 307 15.25 -3.80 19.10
C ARG A 307 14.79 -3.34 17.72
N ARG A 308 14.80 -4.27 16.79
CA ARG A 308 14.35 -4.03 15.43
C ARG A 308 13.07 -4.81 15.17
N LEU A 309 12.13 -4.16 14.50
CA LEU A 309 10.94 -4.80 13.96
C LEU A 309 11.01 -4.73 12.43
N VAL A 310 10.77 -5.85 11.76
CA VAL A 310 10.78 -5.96 10.31
C VAL A 310 9.37 -6.24 9.81
N LEU A 311 8.83 -5.36 8.99
CA LEU A 311 7.53 -5.52 8.34
C LEU A 311 7.75 -5.86 6.87
N VAL A 312 7.20 -6.99 6.40
CA VAL A 312 7.37 -7.46 5.02
C VAL A 312 6.03 -7.42 4.31
N CYS A 313 5.93 -6.63 3.24
CA CYS A 313 4.72 -6.47 2.44
C CYS A 313 5.05 -6.51 0.95
N GLY A 314 4.37 -7.36 0.19
CA GLY A 314 4.63 -7.50 -1.24
C GLY A 314 3.85 -8.64 -1.86
N PRO A 315 4.09 -8.92 -3.15
CA PRO A 315 3.60 -10.14 -3.79
C PRO A 315 4.06 -11.40 -3.04
N ASP A 316 3.29 -12.48 -3.12
CA ASP A 316 3.55 -13.72 -2.38
C ASP A 316 4.99 -14.22 -2.54
N GLY A 317 5.54 -14.20 -3.75
CA GLY A 317 6.94 -14.60 -3.99
C GLY A 317 7.97 -13.72 -3.29
N PHE A 318 7.69 -12.43 -3.13
CA PHE A 318 8.55 -11.50 -2.40
C PHE A 318 8.52 -11.80 -0.89
N VAL A 319 7.31 -11.93 -0.33
CA VAL A 319 7.13 -12.26 1.09
C VAL A 319 7.74 -13.62 1.41
N HIS A 320 7.51 -14.62 0.56
CA HIS A 320 8.06 -15.97 0.72
C HIS A 320 9.58 -15.96 0.73
N ALA A 321 10.23 -15.27 -0.20
CA ALA A 321 11.69 -15.19 -0.28
C ALA A 321 12.32 -14.55 0.95
N LEU A 322 11.70 -13.50 1.49
CA LEU A 322 12.22 -12.74 2.63
C LEU A 322 11.88 -13.38 3.97
N ALA A 323 10.62 -13.77 4.19
CA ALA A 323 10.09 -14.13 5.50
C ALA A 323 9.36 -15.50 5.54
N GLY A 324 9.34 -16.24 4.43
CA GLY A 324 8.54 -17.47 4.31
C GLY A 324 7.07 -17.20 4.00
N PRO A 325 6.26 -18.25 3.75
CA PRO A 325 4.87 -18.11 3.37
C PRO A 325 4.02 -17.60 4.55
N LYS A 326 2.91 -16.94 4.24
CA LYS A 326 1.81 -16.73 5.19
C LYS A 326 1.10 -18.07 5.45
N ALA A 327 0.34 -18.15 6.53
CA ALA A 327 -0.53 -19.30 6.77
C ALA A 327 -1.62 -19.40 5.68
N ARG A 328 -2.22 -20.59 5.56
CA ARG A 328 -3.24 -20.85 4.52
C ARG A 328 -4.50 -19.98 4.63
N ASP A 329 -4.81 -19.52 5.83
CA ASP A 329 -5.92 -18.60 6.10
C ASP A 329 -5.64 -17.16 5.63
N LEU A 330 -4.42 -16.85 5.18
CA LEU A 330 -3.93 -15.53 4.77
C LEU A 330 -4.05 -14.44 5.85
N ARG A 331 -4.41 -14.81 7.08
CA ARG A 331 -4.55 -13.92 8.24
C ARG A 331 -3.45 -14.16 9.26
N SER A 332 -3.15 -15.42 9.55
CA SER A 332 -2.08 -15.80 10.46
C SER A 332 -0.71 -15.67 9.79
N GLN A 333 0.31 -15.39 10.61
CA GLN A 333 1.66 -15.15 10.11
C GLN A 333 2.29 -16.38 9.43
N GLY A 334 1.93 -17.59 9.88
CA GLY A 334 2.65 -18.81 9.50
C GLY A 334 4.11 -18.78 10.03
N PRO A 335 4.85 -19.88 9.87
CA PRO A 335 6.23 -19.97 10.37
C PRO A 335 7.13 -18.95 9.66
N LEU A 336 8.07 -18.37 10.41
CA LEU A 336 9.12 -17.55 9.81
C LEU A 336 10.05 -18.43 9.00
N GLY A 337 10.36 -18.00 7.79
CA GLY A 337 11.25 -18.66 6.84
C GLY A 337 12.10 -17.66 6.07
N GLY A 338 12.58 -18.09 4.90
CA GLY A 338 13.29 -17.22 3.96
C GLY A 338 14.59 -16.64 4.51
N MET A 339 15.02 -15.55 3.88
CA MET A 339 16.31 -14.91 4.18
C MET A 339 16.37 -14.33 5.58
N LEU A 340 15.28 -13.80 6.13
CA LEU A 340 15.25 -13.24 7.48
C LEU A 340 15.48 -14.32 8.54
N ARG A 341 14.85 -15.50 8.41
CA ARG A 341 15.13 -16.64 9.30
C ARG A 341 16.57 -17.06 9.21
N ALA A 342 17.11 -17.19 8.00
CA ALA A 342 18.50 -17.56 7.76
C ALA A 342 19.50 -16.52 8.31
N SER A 343 19.08 -15.26 8.46
CA SER A 343 19.87 -14.17 9.07
C SER A 343 19.70 -14.08 10.59
N GLY A 344 19.00 -15.03 11.23
CA GLY A 344 18.87 -15.09 12.68
C GLY A 344 17.69 -14.36 13.28
N TYR A 345 16.80 -13.76 12.46
CA TYR A 345 15.57 -13.13 12.97
C TYR A 345 14.60 -14.17 13.54
N THR A 346 13.80 -13.71 14.49
CA THR A 346 12.76 -14.50 15.18
C THR A 346 11.36 -14.09 14.74
N GLU A 347 10.35 -14.92 15.05
CA GLU A 347 8.95 -14.63 14.74
C GLU A 347 8.41 -13.40 15.49
N ALA A 348 9.02 -13.02 16.62
CA ALA A 348 8.67 -11.82 17.36
C ALA A 348 9.17 -10.53 16.71
N GLU A 349 10.15 -10.62 15.82
CA GLU A 349 10.80 -9.48 15.17
C GLU A 349 10.32 -9.26 13.72
N VAL A 350 9.58 -10.21 13.16
CA VAL A 350 9.16 -10.17 11.75
C VAL A 350 7.66 -10.31 11.61
N PHE A 351 7.03 -9.39 10.91
CA PHE A 351 5.61 -9.44 10.58
C PHE A 351 5.38 -9.43 9.06
N LYS A 352 4.59 -10.38 8.58
CA LYS A 352 4.19 -10.52 7.15
C LYS A 352 2.82 -9.90 6.94
N MET A 353 2.75 -8.85 6.13
CA MET A 353 1.51 -8.17 5.79
C MET A 353 0.89 -8.68 4.50
#